data_67f65cec570ade6b80efd19f6a4920b6
#
_entry.id   67f65cec570ade6b80efd19f6a4920b6
#
_cell.length_a   1.000
_cell.length_b   1.000
_cell.length_c   1.000
_cell.angle_alpha   90.00
_cell.angle_beta   90.00
_cell.angle_gamma   90.00
#
_symmetry.space_group_name_H-M   'P 1'
#
loop_
_entity.id
_entity.type
_entity.pdbx_description
1 polymer ?
#
loop_
_entity_poly.entity_id
_entity_poly.type
_entity_poly.pdbx_seq_one_letter_code
_entity_poly.pdbx_strand_id
1 'polypeptide(L)'
;MKDKQRRPWLSVITFGESLVSHAGGSLLVAAARATGLSRELCRRLGPWRGPWAIHDPGKIVQDLAVAVALGGDCAADIGVLRAQPGVFGLVASDPTVSRLVAKLADDVDAALDAIAEAGATARERVWDWAGAPIADGRVVIDLDATLVTAHSEKQAAAPTYKRGFGFHPLLAYADHGDGGTGEPVGALLRPGNAGSNTAADHIEVFNAALAQLPAPWRTPDEHARRPVLVGTDAAGATHAFTHHLAAMGVEFSVGAYLHQFDIHWVLAQLPQAAWTPAYQVGKPRAGQQGPIIEPRDGAWVAEATGLVNLSSWPAGTRLILRRERPHPGAQLRITDVDGHRIVGVLTNTATGQLPDLELRHRRHARVEDRIRNAKDTGMRNLPFHDLNQNRIWLAIIALAADLLAWTQRLALTGAAARYEPKRLRLRILGVAGRLVRTARRTVLKIPDTWPWSREITTAHARLAALTP
;
A
#
# COMPACT_ATOMS: atom_id res chain seq x y z
N MET A 1 -2.53 -17.67 51.94
CA MET A 1 -3.01 -17.43 50.56
C MET A 1 -1.98 -16.59 49.82
N LYS A 2 -1.30 -17.09 48.77
CA LYS A 2 -0.41 -16.25 47.93
C LYS A 2 -1.30 -15.31 47.14
N ASP A 3 -1.08 -14.02 47.34
CA ASP A 3 -1.79 -12.96 46.58
C ASP A 3 -1.44 -13.07 45.10
N LYS A 4 -2.32 -13.69 44.32
CA LYS A 4 -2.13 -13.93 42.89
C LYS A 4 -2.28 -12.65 42.05
N GLN A 5 -2.61 -11.51 42.68
CA GLN A 5 -2.84 -10.22 42.00
C GLN A 5 -1.65 -9.25 42.08
N ARG A 6 -0.62 -9.53 42.86
CA ARG A 6 0.57 -8.68 42.95
C ARG A 6 1.47 -8.86 41.75
N ARG A 7 1.73 -7.73 41.06
CA ARG A 7 2.82 -7.66 40.08
C ARG A 7 4.16 -7.82 40.81
N PRO A 8 5.13 -8.56 40.23
CA PRO A 8 6.44 -8.71 40.86
C PRO A 8 7.18 -7.35 40.96
N TRP A 9 7.92 -7.15 42.05
CA TRP A 9 8.88 -6.06 42.14
C TRP A 9 10.08 -6.41 41.25
N LEU A 10 10.48 -5.46 40.38
CA LEU A 10 11.57 -5.64 39.44
C LEU A 10 12.72 -4.69 39.79
N SER A 11 13.94 -5.22 39.83
CA SER A 11 15.14 -4.41 39.70
C SER A 11 15.54 -4.33 38.23
N VAL A 12 15.79 -3.13 37.71
CA VAL A 12 16.14 -2.91 36.30
C VAL A 12 17.64 -2.59 36.25
N ILE A 13 18.36 -3.39 35.48
CA ILE A 13 19.80 -3.20 35.22
C ILE A 13 20.04 -3.29 33.72
N THR A 14 21.11 -2.67 33.25
CA THR A 14 21.62 -2.83 31.87
C THR A 14 22.57 -4.01 31.82
N PHE A 15 22.25 -4.99 30.98
CA PHE A 15 23.09 -6.18 30.81
C PHE A 15 22.87 -6.85 29.45
N GLY A 16 23.98 -7.30 28.85
CA GLY A 16 23.93 -8.34 27.81
C GLY A 16 23.96 -7.86 26.37
N GLU A 17 25.11 -7.90 25.72
CA GLU A 17 25.28 -7.69 24.27
C GLU A 17 24.56 -8.70 23.38
N SER A 18 24.05 -9.81 23.96
CA SER A 18 23.38 -10.88 23.22
C SER A 18 21.85 -10.75 23.17
N LEU A 19 21.27 -9.75 23.85
CA LEU A 19 19.83 -9.52 23.85
C LEU A 19 19.40 -8.78 22.57
N VAL A 20 18.28 -9.17 22.01
CA VAL A 20 17.68 -8.60 20.80
C VAL A 20 16.25 -8.22 21.11
N SER A 21 15.90 -6.96 20.98
CA SER A 21 14.54 -6.45 21.29
C SER A 21 13.54 -6.70 20.15
N HIS A 22 14.02 -6.79 18.92
CA HIS A 22 13.20 -6.96 17.71
C HIS A 22 13.67 -8.19 16.92
N ALA A 23 13.69 -9.35 17.59
CA ALA A 23 14.20 -10.59 17.00
C ALA A 23 13.41 -10.98 15.72
N GLY A 24 12.10 -10.73 15.69
CA GLY A 24 11.28 -10.97 14.51
C GLY A 24 11.59 -10.04 13.34
N GLY A 25 12.25 -8.91 13.56
CA GLY A 25 12.76 -8.03 12.49
C GLY A 25 13.76 -8.70 11.55
N SER A 26 14.39 -9.79 12.01
CA SER A 26 15.22 -10.65 11.16
C SER A 26 14.45 -11.26 9.97
N LEU A 27 13.11 -11.40 10.07
CA LEU A 27 12.26 -11.85 8.95
C LEU A 27 12.25 -10.83 7.80
N LEU A 28 12.23 -9.54 8.10
CA LEU A 28 12.27 -8.47 7.09
C LEU A 28 13.61 -8.51 6.33
N VAL A 29 14.72 -8.69 7.07
CA VAL A 29 16.05 -8.84 6.46
C VAL A 29 16.14 -10.11 5.61
N ALA A 30 15.57 -11.22 6.09
CA ALA A 30 15.51 -12.47 5.35
C ALA A 30 14.66 -12.34 4.07
N ALA A 31 13.51 -11.67 4.14
CA ALA A 31 12.68 -11.38 2.97
C ALA A 31 13.41 -10.50 1.94
N ALA A 32 14.06 -9.40 2.39
CA ALA A 32 14.85 -8.55 1.51
C ALA A 32 15.99 -9.31 0.80
N ARG A 33 16.63 -10.26 1.50
CA ARG A 33 17.68 -11.11 0.93
C ARG A 33 17.10 -12.11 -0.07
N ALA A 34 16.06 -12.85 0.31
CA ALA A 34 15.44 -13.86 -0.55
C ALA A 34 14.93 -13.23 -1.85
N THR A 35 14.18 -12.14 -1.77
CA THR A 35 13.65 -11.42 -2.95
C THR A 35 14.74 -10.74 -3.79
N GLY A 36 15.98 -10.65 -3.28
CA GLY A 36 17.08 -9.95 -3.94
C GLY A 36 17.03 -8.43 -3.80
N LEU A 37 16.08 -7.86 -3.05
CA LEU A 37 15.99 -6.42 -2.82
C LEU A 37 17.31 -5.85 -2.30
N SER A 38 17.94 -6.52 -1.33
CA SER A 38 19.24 -6.11 -0.78
C SER A 38 20.30 -5.91 -1.86
N ARG A 39 20.43 -6.88 -2.77
CA ARG A 39 21.40 -6.83 -3.86
C ARG A 39 21.07 -5.73 -4.86
N GLU A 40 19.80 -5.60 -5.25
CA GLU A 40 19.38 -4.61 -6.22
C GLU A 40 19.54 -3.18 -5.70
N LEU A 41 19.18 -2.91 -4.44
CA LEU A 41 19.44 -1.60 -3.81
C LEU A 41 20.92 -1.26 -3.80
N CYS A 42 21.80 -2.19 -3.37
CA CYS A 42 23.25 -1.96 -3.38
C CYS A 42 23.79 -1.69 -4.80
N ARG A 43 23.32 -2.43 -5.80
CA ARG A 43 23.73 -2.27 -7.18
C ARG A 43 23.28 -0.93 -7.77
N ARG A 44 22.00 -0.59 -7.62
CA ARG A 44 21.39 0.58 -8.25
C ARG A 44 21.75 1.89 -7.57
N LEU A 45 21.93 1.88 -6.24
CA LEU A 45 22.39 3.04 -5.49
C LEU A 45 23.92 3.17 -5.43
N GLY A 46 24.65 2.29 -6.12
CA GLY A 46 26.11 2.35 -6.25
C GLY A 46 26.66 3.70 -6.70
N PRO A 47 26.04 4.44 -7.65
CA PRO A 47 26.50 5.77 -8.07
C PRO A 47 26.61 6.81 -6.94
N TRP A 48 25.80 6.69 -5.90
CA TRP A 48 25.85 7.57 -4.74
C TRP A 48 26.87 7.14 -3.68
N ARG A 49 27.58 6.02 -3.89
CA ARG A 49 28.64 5.57 -2.97
C ARG A 49 29.90 6.42 -3.15
N GLY A 50 30.36 7.02 -2.08
CA GLY A 50 31.66 7.70 -2.07
C GLY A 50 32.83 6.72 -2.14
N PRO A 51 34.00 7.12 -2.67
CA PRO A 51 35.13 6.23 -2.88
C PRO A 51 35.66 5.57 -1.59
N TRP A 52 35.49 6.23 -0.45
CA TRP A 52 35.94 5.75 0.86
C TRP A 52 34.77 5.40 1.79
N ALA A 53 33.57 5.21 1.26
CA ALA A 53 32.40 4.92 2.07
C ALA A 53 32.48 3.50 2.66
N ILE A 54 32.44 3.42 3.98
CA ILE A 54 32.35 2.15 4.72
C ILE A 54 30.98 1.51 4.51
N HIS A 55 29.93 2.33 4.53
CA HIS A 55 28.55 1.87 4.37
C HIS A 55 28.09 1.97 2.92
N ASP A 56 27.40 0.95 2.47
CA ASP A 56 26.76 0.92 1.15
C ASP A 56 25.44 1.71 1.19
N PRO A 57 25.18 2.61 0.20
CA PRO A 57 23.94 3.39 0.13
C PRO A 57 22.67 2.53 0.13
N GLY A 58 22.67 1.43 -0.63
CA GLY A 58 21.52 0.52 -0.70
C GLY A 58 21.26 -0.16 0.63
N LYS A 59 22.32 -0.52 1.37
CA LYS A 59 22.15 -1.05 2.71
C LYS A 59 21.58 0.00 3.68
N ILE A 60 22.00 1.25 3.60
CA ILE A 60 21.44 2.31 4.46
C ILE A 60 19.95 2.51 4.17
N VAL A 61 19.55 2.58 2.89
CA VAL A 61 18.14 2.70 2.49
C VAL A 61 17.32 1.49 2.97
N GLN A 62 17.86 0.27 2.85
CA GLN A 62 17.21 -0.93 3.39
C GLN A 62 17.10 -0.89 4.91
N ASP A 63 18.15 -0.50 5.62
CA ASP A 63 18.12 -0.41 7.08
C ASP A 63 17.07 0.61 7.54
N LEU A 64 16.95 1.75 6.86
CA LEU A 64 15.87 2.73 7.13
C LEU A 64 14.49 2.12 6.89
N ALA A 65 14.29 1.40 5.78
CA ALA A 65 13.02 0.72 5.51
C ALA A 65 12.68 -0.32 6.58
N VAL A 66 13.68 -1.08 7.07
CA VAL A 66 13.49 -2.03 8.17
C VAL A 66 13.17 -1.30 9.48
N ALA A 67 13.85 -0.19 9.80
CA ALA A 67 13.57 0.60 11.00
C ALA A 67 12.13 1.15 10.96
N VAL A 68 11.68 1.68 9.82
CA VAL A 68 10.31 2.16 9.61
C VAL A 68 9.30 1.01 9.71
N ALA A 69 9.59 -0.15 9.13
CA ALA A 69 8.73 -1.34 9.25
C ALA A 69 8.60 -1.82 10.71
N LEU A 70 9.64 -1.63 11.54
CA LEU A 70 9.62 -1.92 12.97
C LEU A 70 8.91 -0.84 13.80
N GLY A 71 8.52 0.28 13.21
CA GLY A 71 7.72 1.33 13.85
C GLY A 71 8.43 2.67 14.01
N GLY A 72 9.62 2.83 13.45
CA GLY A 72 10.29 4.12 13.34
C GLY A 72 9.53 5.08 12.42
N ASP A 73 9.66 6.37 12.68
CA ASP A 73 9.04 7.44 11.88
C ASP A 73 10.00 8.60 11.57
N CYS A 74 11.28 8.45 11.95
CA CYS A 74 12.34 9.40 11.62
C CYS A 74 13.67 8.68 11.32
N ALA A 75 14.61 9.39 10.72
CA ALA A 75 15.91 8.82 10.32
C ALA A 75 16.76 8.34 11.52
N ALA A 76 16.59 8.95 12.70
CA ALA A 76 17.34 8.59 13.91
C ALA A 76 16.91 7.22 14.47
N ASP A 77 15.70 6.73 14.13
CA ASP A 77 15.21 5.43 14.62
C ASP A 77 16.00 4.24 14.07
N ILE A 78 16.85 4.45 13.07
CA ILE A 78 17.84 3.46 12.62
C ILE A 78 18.78 3.04 13.76
N GLY A 79 18.88 3.86 14.81
CA GLY A 79 19.61 3.55 16.04
C GLY A 79 19.16 2.26 16.71
N VAL A 80 17.88 1.88 16.56
CA VAL A 80 17.35 0.60 17.07
C VAL A 80 18.03 -0.59 16.42
N LEU A 81 18.31 -0.51 15.11
CA LEU A 81 19.04 -1.56 14.38
C LEU A 81 20.52 -1.56 14.75
N ARG A 82 21.11 -0.37 14.89
CA ARG A 82 22.53 -0.18 15.26
C ARG A 82 22.83 -0.79 16.62
N ALA A 83 21.88 -0.77 17.53
CA ALA A 83 22.01 -1.41 18.86
C ALA A 83 22.03 -2.95 18.80
N GLN A 84 21.75 -3.56 17.64
CA GLN A 84 21.57 -5.00 17.47
C GLN A 84 22.40 -5.56 16.29
N PRO A 85 23.73 -5.32 16.26
CA PRO A 85 24.57 -5.63 15.09
C PRO A 85 24.63 -7.13 14.77
N GLY A 86 24.38 -7.99 15.74
CA GLY A 86 24.33 -9.44 15.52
C GLY A 86 23.15 -9.91 14.66
N VAL A 87 22.11 -9.08 14.49
CA VAL A 87 20.95 -9.36 13.61
C VAL A 87 21.02 -8.52 12.33
N PHE A 88 21.30 -7.22 12.45
CA PHE A 88 21.21 -6.27 11.34
C PHE A 88 22.57 -5.93 10.70
N GLY A 89 23.67 -6.45 11.26
CA GLY A 89 25.03 -6.16 10.81
C GLY A 89 25.48 -4.74 11.15
N LEU A 90 26.45 -4.25 10.39
CA LEU A 90 26.97 -2.89 10.57
C LEU A 90 25.96 -1.87 10.03
N VAL A 91 25.45 -1.01 10.91
CA VAL A 91 24.45 0.03 10.61
C VAL A 91 25.09 1.41 10.69
N ALA A 92 24.77 2.28 9.73
CA ALA A 92 25.34 3.62 9.61
C ALA A 92 24.96 4.53 10.78
N SER A 93 25.85 5.49 11.12
CA SER A 93 25.57 6.54 12.10
C SER A 93 24.57 7.57 11.55
N ASP A 94 23.87 8.29 12.44
CA ASP A 94 22.88 9.29 12.05
C ASP A 94 23.45 10.37 11.11
N PRO A 95 24.66 10.92 11.32
CA PRO A 95 25.27 11.85 10.35
C PRO A 95 25.52 11.22 8.98
N THR A 96 25.84 9.91 8.93
CA THR A 96 26.05 9.21 7.66
C THR A 96 24.73 9.01 6.91
N VAL A 97 23.66 8.65 7.64
CA VAL A 97 22.31 8.56 7.09
C VAL A 97 21.84 9.90 6.54
N SER A 98 21.96 10.96 7.33
CA SER A 98 21.55 12.32 6.94
C SER A 98 22.26 12.79 5.67
N ARG A 99 23.60 12.59 5.60
CA ARG A 99 24.39 12.93 4.40
C ARG A 99 23.97 12.11 3.17
N LEU A 100 23.65 10.84 3.35
CA LEU A 100 23.17 10.03 2.22
C LEU A 100 21.81 10.52 1.72
N VAL A 101 20.85 10.76 2.62
CA VAL A 101 19.52 11.26 2.22
C VAL A 101 19.63 12.60 1.48
N ALA A 102 20.49 13.51 1.97
CA ALA A 102 20.77 14.76 1.28
C ALA A 102 21.36 14.51 -0.13
N LYS A 103 22.36 13.65 -0.24
CA LYS A 103 23.00 13.31 -1.52
C LYS A 103 22.04 12.64 -2.51
N LEU A 104 21.10 11.81 -2.04
CA LEU A 104 20.04 11.24 -2.87
C LEU A 104 19.04 12.33 -3.33
N ALA A 105 18.78 13.30 -2.46
CA ALA A 105 17.88 14.42 -2.76
C ALA A 105 18.48 15.43 -3.77
N ASP A 106 19.80 15.52 -3.90
CA ASP A 106 20.47 16.36 -4.92
C ASP A 106 20.18 15.86 -6.34
N ASP A 107 19.95 14.56 -6.53
CA ASP A 107 19.56 13.91 -7.79
C ASP A 107 18.34 13.01 -7.55
N VAL A 108 17.26 13.65 -7.10
CA VAL A 108 16.12 12.95 -6.51
C VAL A 108 15.41 12.03 -7.49
N ASP A 109 15.24 12.42 -8.74
CA ASP A 109 14.50 11.63 -9.72
C ASP A 109 15.27 10.35 -10.07
N ALA A 110 16.58 10.42 -10.34
CA ALA A 110 17.41 9.25 -10.56
C ALA A 110 17.49 8.35 -9.31
N ALA A 111 17.51 8.92 -8.11
CA ALA A 111 17.51 8.15 -6.87
C ALA A 111 16.17 7.42 -6.65
N LEU A 112 15.05 8.07 -6.93
CA LEU A 112 13.72 7.47 -6.86
C LEU A 112 13.56 6.35 -7.88
N ASP A 113 14.01 6.56 -9.13
CA ASP A 113 14.01 5.52 -10.17
C ASP A 113 14.85 4.31 -9.74
N ALA A 114 16.05 4.53 -9.20
CA ALA A 114 16.91 3.46 -8.73
C ALA A 114 16.26 2.63 -7.59
N ILE A 115 15.59 3.29 -6.65
CA ILE A 115 14.85 2.64 -5.56
C ILE A 115 13.64 1.87 -6.12
N ALA A 116 12.88 2.50 -7.02
CA ALA A 116 11.69 1.94 -7.64
C ALA A 116 12.03 0.68 -8.45
N GLU A 117 13.07 0.73 -9.28
CA GLU A 117 13.52 -0.41 -10.08
C GLU A 117 14.04 -1.58 -9.22
N ALA A 118 14.69 -1.29 -8.06
CA ALA A 118 15.07 -2.33 -7.11
C ALA A 118 13.82 -3.02 -6.52
N GLY A 119 12.81 -2.24 -6.16
CA GLY A 119 11.51 -2.73 -5.70
C GLY A 119 10.81 -3.58 -6.76
N ALA A 120 10.73 -3.10 -8.01
CA ALA A 120 10.11 -3.82 -9.13
C ALA A 120 10.77 -5.20 -9.36
N THR A 121 12.11 -5.26 -9.37
CA THR A 121 12.85 -6.52 -9.52
C THR A 121 12.58 -7.51 -8.39
N ALA A 122 12.46 -7.02 -7.15
CA ALA A 122 12.11 -7.85 -6.00
C ALA A 122 10.64 -8.32 -6.06
N ARG A 123 9.72 -7.44 -6.46
CA ARG A 123 8.28 -7.73 -6.62
C ARG A 123 8.05 -8.82 -7.66
N GLU A 124 8.77 -8.78 -8.79
CA GLU A 124 8.70 -9.81 -9.82
C GLU A 124 8.93 -11.19 -9.21
N ARG A 125 9.99 -11.38 -8.41
CA ARG A 125 10.25 -12.65 -7.72
C ARG A 125 9.18 -13.02 -6.69
N VAL A 126 8.68 -12.03 -5.94
CA VAL A 126 7.58 -12.29 -4.99
C VAL A 126 6.34 -12.82 -5.71
N TRP A 127 6.00 -12.22 -6.86
CA TRP A 127 4.84 -12.65 -7.62
C TRP A 127 5.06 -13.98 -8.35
N ASP A 128 6.29 -14.30 -8.75
CA ASP A 128 6.65 -15.62 -9.28
C ASP A 128 6.44 -16.72 -8.21
N TRP A 129 6.80 -16.47 -6.96
CA TRP A 129 6.69 -17.47 -5.89
C TRP A 129 5.32 -17.53 -5.22
N ALA A 130 4.70 -16.38 -4.99
CA ALA A 130 3.42 -16.29 -4.28
C ALA A 130 2.20 -16.13 -5.20
N GLY A 131 2.41 -16.06 -6.52
CA GLY A 131 1.40 -15.69 -7.50
C GLY A 131 1.16 -14.17 -7.56
N ALA A 132 0.75 -13.65 -8.71
CA ALA A 132 0.32 -12.25 -8.82
C ALA A 132 -1.00 -12.03 -8.06
N PRO A 133 -1.25 -10.83 -7.50
CA PRO A 133 -2.51 -10.50 -6.82
C PRO A 133 -3.59 -10.15 -7.86
N ILE A 134 -4.21 -11.16 -8.43
CA ILE A 134 -5.22 -10.97 -9.48
C ILE A 134 -6.65 -11.06 -8.94
N ALA A 135 -7.51 -10.20 -9.48
CA ALA A 135 -8.95 -10.26 -9.31
C ALA A 135 -9.60 -10.22 -10.70
N ASP A 136 -10.45 -11.18 -11.00
CA ASP A 136 -11.12 -11.32 -12.31
C ASP A 136 -10.13 -11.27 -13.50
N GLY A 137 -8.97 -11.93 -13.35
CA GLY A 137 -7.92 -11.98 -14.37
C GLY A 137 -7.07 -10.72 -14.51
N ARG A 138 -7.20 -9.73 -13.63
CA ARG A 138 -6.52 -8.44 -13.68
C ARG A 138 -5.77 -8.15 -12.40
N VAL A 139 -4.65 -7.43 -12.51
CA VAL A 139 -4.06 -6.72 -11.37
C VAL A 139 -4.84 -5.42 -11.16
N VAL A 140 -5.29 -5.20 -9.95
CA VAL A 140 -6.00 -3.96 -9.58
C VAL A 140 -5.00 -2.98 -9.00
N ILE A 141 -4.92 -1.78 -9.60
CA ILE A 141 -4.16 -0.64 -9.09
C ILE A 141 -5.15 0.41 -8.61
N ASP A 142 -5.19 0.66 -7.32
CA ASP A 142 -6.02 1.68 -6.73
C ASP A 142 -5.20 2.95 -6.44
N LEU A 143 -5.66 4.10 -6.97
CA LEU A 143 -5.07 5.41 -6.71
C LEU A 143 -5.95 6.19 -5.74
N ASP A 144 -5.34 6.76 -4.71
CA ASP A 144 -6.04 7.67 -3.80
C ASP A 144 -5.05 8.65 -3.17
N ALA A 145 -5.56 9.83 -2.80
CA ALA A 145 -4.79 10.87 -2.15
C ALA A 145 -5.13 10.96 -0.66
N THR A 146 -4.15 11.40 0.11
CA THR A 146 -4.35 11.56 1.56
C THR A 146 -3.66 12.79 2.08
N LEU A 147 -4.16 13.36 3.18
CA LEU A 147 -3.49 14.46 3.86
C LEU A 147 -2.47 13.94 4.87
N VAL A 148 -1.27 14.53 4.86
CA VAL A 148 -0.23 14.33 5.87
C VAL A 148 0.05 15.67 6.52
N THR A 149 -0.19 15.78 7.83
CA THR A 149 0.01 17.01 8.60
C THR A 149 1.51 17.31 8.77
N ALA A 150 1.91 18.55 8.53
CA ALA A 150 3.21 19.05 8.93
C ALA A 150 3.07 19.87 10.22
N HIS A 151 3.94 19.61 11.19
CA HIS A 151 3.93 20.32 12.48
C HIS A 151 4.85 21.55 12.52
N SER A 152 5.54 21.79 11.41
CA SER A 152 6.43 22.95 11.21
C SER A 152 6.43 23.37 9.75
N GLU A 153 6.91 24.55 9.45
CA GLU A 153 7.15 24.97 8.07
C GLU A 153 8.19 24.07 7.43
N LYS A 154 7.80 23.46 6.34
CA LYS A 154 8.64 22.59 5.50
C LYS A 154 8.44 23.01 4.05
N GLN A 155 9.44 22.79 3.23
CA GLN A 155 9.36 23.11 1.82
C GLN A 155 8.16 22.43 1.16
N ALA A 156 7.31 23.19 0.47
CA ALA A 156 6.05 22.76 -0.14
C ALA A 156 4.93 22.31 0.83
N ALA A 157 5.11 22.40 2.14
CA ALA A 157 3.98 22.29 3.05
C ALA A 157 3.05 23.52 2.86
N ALA A 158 1.75 23.27 2.76
CA ALA A 158 0.75 24.31 2.47
C ALA A 158 -0.57 24.04 3.20
N PRO A 159 -1.44 25.07 3.33
CA PRO A 159 -2.79 24.88 3.85
C PRO A 159 -3.57 23.85 3.02
N THR A 160 -4.31 22.98 3.70
CA THR A 160 -5.09 21.92 3.06
C THR A 160 -6.57 22.29 2.99
N TYR A 161 -7.34 21.65 2.10
CA TYR A 161 -8.78 21.86 1.96
C TYR A 161 -9.57 21.51 3.24
N LYS A 162 -9.01 20.70 4.15
CA LYS A 162 -9.60 20.38 5.47
C LYS A 162 -9.15 21.35 6.58
N ARG A 163 -8.64 22.54 6.22
CA ARG A 163 -8.18 23.57 7.16
C ARG A 163 -7.01 23.12 8.04
N GLY A 164 -6.22 22.13 7.60
CA GLY A 164 -4.94 21.75 8.18
C GLY A 164 -3.79 22.37 7.41
N PHE A 165 -2.55 21.99 7.77
CA PHE A 165 -1.32 22.40 7.10
C PHE A 165 -0.43 21.18 6.87
N GLY A 166 0.14 21.03 5.67
CA GLY A 166 1.04 19.92 5.36
C GLY A 166 1.09 19.54 3.88
N PHE A 167 0.96 18.27 3.60
CA PHE A 167 1.12 17.68 2.26
C PHE A 167 -0.13 16.89 1.85
N HIS A 168 -0.26 16.68 0.53
CA HIS A 168 -1.36 15.93 -0.07
C HIS A 168 -0.82 14.89 -1.06
N PRO A 169 -0.05 13.86 -0.61
CA PRO A 169 0.47 12.84 -1.51
C PRO A 169 -0.64 12.08 -2.22
N LEU A 170 -0.40 11.77 -3.49
CA LEU A 170 -1.15 10.83 -4.31
C LEU A 170 -0.40 9.50 -4.34
N LEU A 171 -1.09 8.41 -4.06
CA LEU A 171 -0.51 7.09 -3.86
C LEU A 171 -1.20 6.06 -4.76
N ALA A 172 -0.46 5.06 -5.21
CA ALA A 172 -0.99 3.91 -5.95
C ALA A 172 -0.60 2.61 -5.26
N TYR A 173 -1.56 1.69 -5.14
CA TYR A 173 -1.36 0.37 -4.55
C TYR A 173 -1.84 -0.74 -5.47
N ALA A 174 -1.04 -1.80 -5.60
CA ALA A 174 -1.54 -3.07 -6.10
C ALA A 174 -2.32 -3.76 -4.98
N ASP A 175 -3.63 -4.00 -5.19
CA ASP A 175 -4.53 -4.57 -4.18
C ASP A 175 -4.39 -6.09 -4.11
N HIS A 176 -4.24 -6.64 -2.91
CA HIS A 176 -4.15 -8.10 -2.68
C HIS A 176 -5.50 -8.74 -2.33
N GLY A 177 -6.58 -8.05 -2.56
CA GLY A 177 -7.94 -8.56 -2.35
C GLY A 177 -8.44 -8.49 -0.91
N ASP A 178 -9.53 -9.21 -0.63
CA ASP A 178 -10.24 -9.17 0.66
C ASP A 178 -9.38 -9.71 1.81
N GLY A 179 -9.15 -8.86 2.80
CA GLY A 179 -8.37 -9.21 3.99
C GLY A 179 -6.89 -9.45 3.71
N GLY A 180 -6.43 -9.10 2.50
CA GLY A 180 -5.03 -9.12 2.14
C GLY A 180 -4.31 -7.82 2.52
N THR A 181 -3.03 -7.78 2.20
CA THR A 181 -2.21 -6.58 2.22
C THR A 181 -2.36 -5.82 0.90
N GLY A 182 -1.49 -4.89 0.59
CA GLY A 182 -1.33 -4.26 -0.71
C GLY A 182 0.11 -3.80 -0.83
N GLU A 183 0.61 -3.69 -2.04
CA GLU A 183 1.95 -3.22 -2.33
C GLU A 183 1.90 -1.79 -2.87
N PRO A 184 2.64 -0.82 -2.29
CA PRO A 184 2.78 0.50 -2.88
C PRO A 184 3.55 0.38 -4.20
N VAL A 185 2.96 0.85 -5.29
CA VAL A 185 3.54 0.79 -6.63
C VAL A 185 3.77 2.17 -7.25
N GLY A 186 3.25 3.23 -6.63
CA GLY A 186 3.48 4.60 -7.07
C GLY A 186 3.18 5.61 -5.96
N ALA A 187 3.91 6.71 -5.94
CA ALA A 187 3.70 7.79 -4.99
C ALA A 187 4.21 9.11 -5.54
N LEU A 188 3.44 10.18 -5.36
CA LEU A 188 3.82 11.55 -5.67
C LEU A 188 3.57 12.44 -4.44
N LEU A 189 4.63 12.98 -3.86
CA LEU A 189 4.50 13.94 -2.76
C LEU A 189 4.12 15.31 -3.32
N ARG A 190 2.95 15.80 -2.91
CA ARG A 190 2.38 17.07 -3.39
C ARG A 190 2.18 18.06 -2.25
N PRO A 191 2.20 19.37 -2.54
CA PRO A 191 1.80 20.41 -1.58
C PRO A 191 0.40 20.16 -1.00
N GLY A 192 0.16 20.63 0.21
CA GLY A 192 -1.12 20.47 0.89
C GLY A 192 -2.33 21.04 0.16
N ASN A 193 -2.11 22.08 -0.66
CA ASN A 193 -3.11 22.73 -1.50
C ASN A 193 -3.21 22.14 -2.92
N ALA A 194 -2.52 21.04 -3.22
CA ALA A 194 -2.64 20.37 -4.52
C ALA A 194 -4.07 19.96 -4.80
N GLY A 195 -4.53 20.18 -6.02
CA GLY A 195 -5.87 19.79 -6.47
C GLY A 195 -6.07 18.28 -6.38
N SER A 196 -7.27 17.86 -6.01
CA SER A 196 -7.59 16.43 -5.94
C SER A 196 -7.71 15.78 -7.32
N ASN A 197 -8.10 16.53 -8.34
CA ASN A 197 -8.42 16.07 -9.70
C ASN A 197 -7.39 16.51 -10.76
N THR A 198 -6.12 16.68 -10.40
CA THR A 198 -5.05 17.01 -11.36
C THR A 198 -4.74 15.80 -12.22
N ALA A 199 -5.15 15.81 -13.48
CA ALA A 199 -4.96 14.69 -14.40
C ALA A 199 -3.47 14.33 -14.59
N ALA A 200 -2.59 15.33 -14.69
CA ALA A 200 -1.15 15.12 -14.84
C ALA A 200 -0.56 14.29 -13.69
N ASP A 201 -0.94 14.61 -12.45
CA ASP A 201 -0.47 13.87 -11.28
C ASP A 201 -0.94 12.40 -11.29
N HIS A 202 -2.20 12.16 -11.69
CA HIS A 202 -2.74 10.80 -11.81
C HIS A 202 -2.03 10.01 -12.91
N ILE A 203 -1.72 10.66 -14.05
CA ILE A 203 -0.96 10.04 -15.14
C ILE A 203 0.46 9.69 -14.69
N GLU A 204 1.14 10.60 -14.00
CA GLU A 204 2.49 10.39 -13.47
C GLU A 204 2.51 9.19 -12.51
N VAL A 205 1.63 9.18 -11.51
CA VAL A 205 1.57 8.11 -10.51
C VAL A 205 1.16 6.78 -11.13
N PHE A 206 0.23 6.78 -12.09
CA PHE A 206 -0.16 5.57 -12.82
C PHE A 206 1.00 5.02 -13.66
N ASN A 207 1.72 5.86 -14.42
CA ASN A 207 2.85 5.43 -15.23
C ASN A 207 3.96 4.83 -14.35
N ALA A 208 4.27 5.46 -13.21
CA ALA A 208 5.19 4.92 -12.22
C ALA A 208 4.70 3.57 -11.68
N ALA A 209 3.41 3.45 -11.37
CA ALA A 209 2.81 2.20 -10.87
C ALA A 209 2.87 1.08 -11.92
N LEU A 210 2.57 1.37 -13.17
CA LEU A 210 2.64 0.41 -14.26
C LEU A 210 4.07 -0.11 -14.46
N ALA A 211 5.07 0.77 -14.36
CA ALA A 211 6.49 0.41 -14.45
C ALA A 211 6.94 -0.55 -13.33
N GLN A 212 6.27 -0.51 -12.18
CA GLN A 212 6.53 -1.39 -11.04
C GLN A 212 6.00 -2.82 -11.22
N LEU A 213 5.10 -3.05 -12.19
CA LEU A 213 4.53 -4.37 -12.40
C LEU A 213 5.50 -5.29 -13.17
N PRO A 214 5.49 -6.61 -12.90
CA PRO A 214 6.19 -7.58 -13.73
C PRO A 214 5.74 -7.55 -15.19
N ALA A 215 6.62 -7.96 -16.10
CA ALA A 215 6.41 -7.87 -17.54
C ALA A 215 5.06 -8.41 -18.06
N PRO A 216 4.52 -9.54 -17.58
CA PRO A 216 3.23 -10.05 -18.06
C PRO A 216 2.05 -9.09 -17.84
N TRP A 217 2.15 -8.18 -16.84
CA TRP A 217 1.10 -7.25 -16.48
C TRP A 217 1.25 -5.87 -17.12
N ARG A 218 2.50 -5.46 -17.38
CA ARG A 218 2.79 -4.15 -18.01
C ARG A 218 2.87 -4.18 -19.52
N THR A 219 3.11 -5.36 -20.13
CA THR A 219 3.19 -5.51 -21.58
C THR A 219 1.80 -5.72 -22.17
N PRO A 220 1.42 -5.00 -23.24
CA PRO A 220 0.13 -5.21 -23.89
C PRO A 220 0.09 -6.55 -24.61
N ASP A 221 -1.10 -7.15 -24.70
CA ASP A 221 -1.37 -8.33 -25.55
C ASP A 221 -1.43 -7.95 -27.05
N GLU A 222 -1.77 -8.93 -27.90
CA GLU A 222 -1.92 -8.74 -29.35
C GLU A 222 -3.03 -7.74 -29.74
N HIS A 223 -3.96 -7.46 -28.84
CA HIS A 223 -5.04 -6.49 -29.01
C HIS A 223 -4.75 -5.15 -28.31
N ALA A 224 -3.49 -4.88 -27.99
CA ALA A 224 -3.05 -3.70 -27.24
C ALA A 224 -3.69 -3.52 -25.85
N ARG A 225 -4.16 -4.61 -25.22
CA ARG A 225 -4.76 -4.61 -23.89
C ARG A 225 -3.76 -5.06 -22.83
N ARG A 226 -3.90 -4.50 -21.64
CA ARG A 226 -3.16 -4.93 -20.45
C ARG A 226 -4.12 -5.52 -19.44
N PRO A 227 -3.79 -6.64 -18.78
CA PRO A 227 -4.63 -7.23 -17.75
C PRO A 227 -4.54 -6.44 -16.43
N VAL A 228 -4.79 -5.14 -16.52
CA VAL A 228 -4.75 -4.17 -15.42
C VAL A 228 -6.06 -3.41 -15.35
N LEU A 229 -6.56 -3.24 -14.14
CA LEU A 229 -7.70 -2.39 -13.81
C LEU A 229 -7.23 -1.26 -12.89
N VAL A 230 -7.55 -0.03 -13.24
CA VAL A 230 -7.30 1.13 -12.39
C VAL A 230 -8.58 1.54 -11.68
N GLY A 231 -8.52 1.60 -10.35
CA GLY A 231 -9.57 2.12 -9.48
C GLY A 231 -9.22 3.51 -8.93
N THR A 232 -10.20 4.43 -8.93
CA THR A 232 -10.09 5.71 -8.23
C THR A 232 -11.46 6.15 -7.71
N ASP A 233 -11.46 7.07 -6.74
CA ASP A 233 -12.65 7.84 -6.42
C ASP A 233 -13.01 8.82 -7.56
N ALA A 234 -13.97 9.72 -7.31
CA ALA A 234 -14.35 10.72 -8.32
C ALA A 234 -13.22 11.73 -8.65
N ALA A 235 -12.20 11.88 -7.81
CA ALA A 235 -11.09 12.78 -8.11
C ALA A 235 -10.27 12.33 -9.33
N GLY A 236 -10.15 11.02 -9.56
CA GLY A 236 -9.50 10.47 -10.75
C GLY A 236 -10.40 10.48 -12.02
N ALA A 237 -11.67 10.84 -11.91
CA ALA A 237 -12.59 10.90 -13.06
C ALA A 237 -12.37 12.15 -13.92
N THR A 238 -11.21 12.27 -14.53
CA THR A 238 -10.88 13.32 -15.48
C THR A 238 -10.79 12.76 -16.90
N HIS A 239 -11.23 13.52 -17.90
CA HIS A 239 -11.16 13.08 -19.29
C HIS A 239 -9.73 12.72 -19.69
N ALA A 240 -8.76 13.60 -19.39
CA ALA A 240 -7.36 13.37 -19.76
C ALA A 240 -6.79 12.08 -19.16
N PHE A 241 -7.07 11.81 -17.89
CA PHE A 241 -6.58 10.58 -17.24
C PHE A 241 -7.25 9.33 -17.81
N THR A 242 -8.57 9.31 -17.97
CA THR A 242 -9.29 8.15 -18.52
C THR A 242 -8.93 7.88 -19.97
N HIS A 243 -8.71 8.92 -20.81
CA HIS A 243 -8.19 8.78 -22.16
C HIS A 243 -6.78 8.19 -22.17
N HIS A 244 -5.90 8.63 -21.25
CA HIS A 244 -4.57 8.06 -21.10
C HIS A 244 -4.64 6.55 -20.77
N LEU A 245 -5.47 6.14 -19.79
CA LEU A 245 -5.67 4.74 -19.44
C LEU A 245 -6.18 3.90 -20.63
N ALA A 246 -7.18 4.41 -21.34
CA ALA A 246 -7.72 3.74 -22.51
C ALA A 246 -6.68 3.60 -23.65
N ALA A 247 -5.89 4.65 -23.92
CA ALA A 247 -4.80 4.63 -24.88
C ALA A 247 -3.69 3.62 -24.51
N MET A 248 -3.48 3.42 -23.20
CA MET A 248 -2.57 2.41 -22.68
C MET A 248 -3.18 0.99 -22.65
N GLY A 249 -4.40 0.79 -23.15
CA GLY A 249 -5.08 -0.51 -23.13
C GLY A 249 -5.45 -1.01 -21.74
N VAL A 250 -5.69 -0.09 -20.81
CA VAL A 250 -5.98 -0.37 -19.40
C VAL A 250 -7.47 -0.15 -19.13
N GLU A 251 -8.07 -1.06 -18.39
CA GLU A 251 -9.44 -0.86 -17.90
C GLU A 251 -9.45 0.10 -16.71
N PHE A 252 -10.52 0.86 -16.58
CA PHE A 252 -10.71 1.75 -15.43
C PHE A 252 -12.08 1.57 -14.80
N SER A 253 -12.17 1.92 -13.51
CA SER A 253 -13.39 2.03 -12.74
C SER A 253 -13.25 3.24 -11.81
N VAL A 254 -13.84 4.36 -12.19
CA VAL A 254 -13.68 5.65 -11.49
C VAL A 254 -15.03 6.17 -11.00
N GLY A 255 -15.04 6.83 -9.85
CA GLY A 255 -16.26 7.46 -9.34
C GLY A 255 -16.73 8.58 -10.26
N ALA A 256 -18.03 8.70 -10.53
CA ALA A 256 -18.57 9.76 -11.35
C ALA A 256 -19.00 10.97 -10.52
N TYR A 257 -18.65 12.18 -10.98
CA TYR A 257 -19.22 13.42 -10.48
C TYR A 257 -20.64 13.61 -11.07
N LEU A 258 -21.68 13.24 -10.29
CA LEU A 258 -23.05 13.25 -10.76
C LEU A 258 -23.58 14.63 -11.16
N HIS A 259 -22.99 15.72 -10.64
CA HIS A 259 -23.35 17.08 -11.04
C HIS A 259 -22.98 17.43 -12.49
N GLN A 260 -22.17 16.60 -13.16
CA GLN A 260 -21.86 16.71 -14.59
C GLN A 260 -23.00 16.19 -15.49
N PHE A 261 -23.99 15.53 -14.90
CA PHE A 261 -25.14 14.94 -15.59
C PHE A 261 -26.42 15.49 -15.00
N ASP A 262 -27.47 15.59 -15.81
CA ASP A 262 -28.83 15.84 -15.28
C ASP A 262 -29.35 14.56 -14.62
N ILE A 263 -28.89 14.32 -13.39
CA ILE A 263 -29.18 13.06 -12.69
C ILE A 263 -30.66 12.89 -12.38
N HIS A 264 -31.41 13.98 -12.16
CA HIS A 264 -32.85 13.90 -11.92
C HIS A 264 -33.57 13.44 -13.16
N TRP A 265 -33.24 13.97 -14.33
CA TRP A 265 -33.77 13.54 -15.57
C TRP A 265 -33.41 12.08 -15.87
N VAL A 266 -32.15 11.69 -15.69
CA VAL A 266 -31.67 10.30 -15.89
C VAL A 266 -32.47 9.33 -15.03
N LEU A 267 -32.67 9.64 -13.75
CA LEU A 267 -33.40 8.78 -12.82
C LEU A 267 -34.89 8.66 -13.21
N ALA A 268 -35.48 9.74 -13.72
CA ALA A 268 -36.87 9.73 -14.22
C ALA A 268 -37.04 8.86 -15.49
N GLN A 269 -36.00 8.69 -16.31
CA GLN A 269 -36.01 7.83 -17.48
C GLN A 269 -35.80 6.35 -17.18
N LEU A 270 -35.24 6.02 -15.99
CA LEU A 270 -34.94 4.64 -15.61
C LEU A 270 -36.19 3.93 -15.02
N PRO A 271 -36.84 3.00 -15.77
CA PRO A 271 -37.97 2.27 -15.22
C PRO A 271 -37.54 1.39 -14.04
N GLN A 272 -38.48 1.03 -13.17
CA GLN A 272 -38.17 0.19 -12.02
C GLN A 272 -37.54 -1.16 -12.42
N ALA A 273 -37.90 -1.71 -13.57
CA ALA A 273 -37.35 -2.96 -14.09
C ALA A 273 -35.90 -2.87 -14.54
N ALA A 274 -35.33 -1.65 -14.73
CA ALA A 274 -33.91 -1.45 -15.04
C ALA A 274 -33.01 -1.62 -13.82
N TRP A 275 -33.58 -1.62 -12.63
CA TRP A 275 -32.84 -1.71 -11.37
C TRP A 275 -32.72 -3.16 -10.91
N THR A 276 -31.48 -3.67 -10.85
CA THR A 276 -31.15 -4.99 -10.30
C THR A 276 -30.55 -4.84 -8.91
N PRO A 277 -30.74 -5.81 -7.98
CA PRO A 277 -30.11 -5.75 -6.66
C PRO A 277 -28.58 -5.60 -6.76
N ALA A 278 -28.00 -4.67 -6.02
CA ALA A 278 -26.56 -4.58 -5.86
C ALA A 278 -26.04 -5.80 -5.08
N TYR A 279 -24.75 -6.12 -5.21
CA TYR A 279 -24.12 -7.22 -4.48
C TYR A 279 -23.33 -6.74 -3.28
N GLN A 280 -23.11 -7.64 -2.31
CA GLN A 280 -22.19 -7.47 -1.22
C GLN A 280 -21.41 -8.77 -0.96
N VAL A 281 -20.29 -8.62 -0.25
CA VAL A 281 -19.52 -9.77 0.24
C VAL A 281 -20.10 -10.21 1.58
N GLY A 282 -20.76 -11.35 1.57
CA GLY A 282 -21.32 -11.98 2.76
C GLY A 282 -20.26 -12.78 3.54
N LYS A 283 -20.61 -13.13 4.78
CA LYS A 283 -19.76 -14.01 5.59
C LYS A 283 -19.82 -15.44 5.04
N PRO A 284 -18.68 -16.17 4.99
CA PRO A 284 -18.70 -17.58 4.62
C PRO A 284 -19.65 -18.36 5.53
N ARG A 285 -20.49 -19.22 4.96
CA ARG A 285 -21.32 -20.16 5.73
C ARG A 285 -20.46 -21.31 6.24
N ALA A 286 -20.91 -21.98 7.30
CA ALA A 286 -20.21 -23.15 7.84
C ALA A 286 -19.93 -24.19 6.74
N GLY A 287 -18.65 -24.54 6.56
CA GLY A 287 -18.22 -25.49 5.53
C GLY A 287 -17.91 -24.91 4.15
N GLN A 288 -18.13 -23.62 3.90
CA GLN A 288 -17.77 -22.95 2.66
C GLN A 288 -16.41 -22.24 2.77
N GLN A 289 -15.56 -22.45 1.77
CA GLN A 289 -14.31 -21.71 1.62
C GLN A 289 -14.51 -20.53 0.66
N GLY A 290 -14.11 -19.33 1.10
CA GLY A 290 -14.13 -18.12 0.29
C GLY A 290 -15.33 -17.20 0.55
N PRO A 291 -15.26 -15.97 0.02
CA PRO A 291 -16.34 -14.97 0.16
C PRO A 291 -17.59 -15.41 -0.59
N ILE A 292 -18.76 -15.17 -0.01
CA ILE A 292 -20.06 -15.37 -0.65
C ILE A 292 -20.48 -14.02 -1.24
N ILE A 293 -20.88 -14.01 -2.49
CA ILE A 293 -21.52 -12.85 -3.12
C ILE A 293 -23.04 -13.02 -2.97
N GLU A 294 -23.67 -12.02 -2.37
CA GLU A 294 -25.11 -12.04 -2.10
C GLU A 294 -25.74 -10.68 -2.38
N PRO A 295 -27.05 -10.60 -2.65
CA PRO A 295 -27.74 -9.34 -2.78
C PRO A 295 -27.58 -8.44 -1.55
N ARG A 296 -27.35 -7.15 -1.79
CA ARG A 296 -27.27 -6.14 -0.74
C ARG A 296 -28.65 -5.53 -0.50
N ASP A 297 -29.15 -5.67 0.72
CA ASP A 297 -30.44 -5.09 1.07
C ASP A 297 -30.44 -3.56 0.95
N GLY A 298 -31.52 -3.03 0.39
CA GLY A 298 -31.71 -1.59 0.22
C GLY A 298 -30.80 -0.93 -0.82
N ALA A 299 -30.15 -1.71 -1.70
CA ALA A 299 -29.28 -1.18 -2.74
C ALA A 299 -29.54 -1.83 -4.10
N TRP A 300 -29.56 -1.02 -5.16
CA TRP A 300 -29.79 -1.45 -6.54
C TRP A 300 -28.86 -0.74 -7.50
N VAL A 301 -28.61 -1.35 -8.65
CA VAL A 301 -27.79 -0.82 -9.72
C VAL A 301 -28.56 -0.78 -11.03
N ALA A 302 -28.30 0.22 -11.84
CA ALA A 302 -28.84 0.36 -13.19
C ALA A 302 -27.79 0.96 -14.12
N GLU A 303 -27.89 0.65 -15.42
CA GLU A 303 -27.06 1.27 -16.44
C GLU A 303 -27.73 2.54 -16.99
N ALA A 304 -26.95 3.63 -17.00
CA ALA A 304 -27.43 4.92 -17.51
C ALA A 304 -26.64 5.40 -18.73
N THR A 305 -25.80 4.57 -19.33
CA THR A 305 -24.93 4.91 -20.48
C THR A 305 -25.67 5.57 -21.62
N GLY A 306 -26.83 5.02 -22.03
CA GLY A 306 -27.66 5.55 -23.13
C GLY A 306 -28.42 6.83 -22.80
N LEU A 307 -28.45 7.26 -21.55
CA LEU A 307 -29.21 8.42 -21.08
C LEU A 307 -28.34 9.68 -20.87
N VAL A 308 -27.01 9.57 -21.08
CA VAL A 308 -26.07 10.66 -20.85
C VAL A 308 -25.15 10.85 -22.05
N ASN A 309 -24.64 12.06 -22.21
CA ASN A 309 -23.61 12.32 -23.22
C ASN A 309 -22.23 11.95 -22.66
N LEU A 310 -21.66 10.87 -23.17
CA LEU A 310 -20.32 10.39 -22.83
C LEU A 310 -19.29 10.62 -23.96
N SER A 311 -19.58 11.47 -24.96
CA SER A 311 -18.72 11.70 -26.12
C SER A 311 -17.33 12.27 -25.77
N SER A 312 -17.20 12.95 -24.64
CA SER A 312 -15.91 13.48 -24.12
C SER A 312 -15.10 12.43 -23.36
N TRP A 313 -15.65 11.24 -23.10
CA TRP A 313 -15.00 10.12 -22.45
C TRP A 313 -14.46 9.13 -23.49
N PRO A 314 -13.54 8.24 -23.11
CA PRO A 314 -13.06 7.18 -24.01
C PRO A 314 -14.22 6.38 -24.61
N ALA A 315 -14.07 5.93 -25.84
CA ALA A 315 -15.06 5.09 -26.50
C ALA A 315 -15.36 3.83 -25.68
N GLY A 316 -16.63 3.47 -25.57
CA GLY A 316 -17.07 2.33 -24.76
C GLY A 316 -17.19 2.62 -23.26
N THR A 317 -17.02 3.88 -22.82
CA THR A 317 -17.28 4.25 -21.44
C THR A 317 -18.75 4.05 -21.10
N ARG A 318 -19.01 3.43 -19.96
CA ARG A 318 -20.33 3.14 -19.39
C ARG A 318 -20.54 3.94 -18.13
N LEU A 319 -21.76 4.39 -17.87
CA LEU A 319 -22.21 4.96 -16.60
C LEU A 319 -23.11 3.97 -15.88
N ILE A 320 -22.68 3.50 -14.73
CA ILE A 320 -23.46 2.64 -13.84
C ILE A 320 -23.87 3.46 -12.63
N LEU A 321 -25.16 3.48 -12.33
CA LEU A 321 -25.71 4.14 -11.15
C LEU A 321 -26.02 3.11 -10.07
N ARG A 322 -25.67 3.43 -8.82
CA ARG A 322 -26.17 2.75 -7.63
C ARG A 322 -27.11 3.68 -6.88
N ARG A 323 -28.28 3.21 -6.56
CA ARG A 323 -29.15 3.82 -5.55
C ARG A 323 -29.15 2.97 -4.28
N GLU A 324 -29.04 3.60 -3.14
CA GLU A 324 -28.88 2.92 -1.86
C GLU A 324 -29.64 3.66 -0.77
N ARG A 325 -30.39 2.95 0.07
CA ARG A 325 -30.96 3.54 1.28
C ARG A 325 -29.82 3.99 2.19
N PRO A 326 -29.80 5.25 2.62
CA PRO A 326 -28.81 5.71 3.61
C PRO A 326 -28.90 4.89 4.88
N HIS A 327 -27.75 4.70 5.54
CA HIS A 327 -27.71 4.03 6.83
C HIS A 327 -28.66 4.73 7.84
N PRO A 328 -29.39 4.02 8.71
CA PRO A 328 -30.20 4.61 9.75
C PRO A 328 -29.41 5.65 10.55
N GLY A 329 -29.92 6.87 10.64
CA GLY A 329 -29.24 8.01 11.29
C GLY A 329 -28.30 8.81 10.38
N ALA A 330 -28.09 8.43 9.13
CA ALA A 330 -27.33 9.23 8.16
C ALA A 330 -28.13 10.48 7.78
N GLN A 331 -27.43 11.63 7.75
CA GLN A 331 -28.02 12.86 7.21
C GLN A 331 -28.22 12.71 5.70
N LEU A 332 -29.40 13.06 5.21
CA LEU A 332 -29.67 13.17 3.78
C LEU A 332 -28.82 14.31 3.19
N ARG A 333 -28.28 14.08 2.02
CA ARG A 333 -27.50 15.05 1.24
C ARG A 333 -28.42 15.68 0.20
N ILE A 334 -28.08 16.87 -0.28
CA ILE A 334 -28.79 17.53 -1.38
C ILE A 334 -28.81 16.67 -2.65
N THR A 335 -27.84 15.77 -2.80
CA THR A 335 -27.71 14.81 -3.90
C THR A 335 -28.50 13.52 -3.70
N ASP A 336 -29.18 13.34 -2.57
CA ASP A 336 -30.02 12.18 -2.32
C ASP A 336 -31.38 12.41 -3.00
N VAL A 337 -31.87 11.42 -3.75
CA VAL A 337 -33.11 11.49 -4.53
C VAL A 337 -34.09 10.43 -4.01
N ASP A 338 -35.33 10.81 -3.73
CA ASP A 338 -36.38 9.93 -3.24
C ASP A 338 -35.96 9.06 -2.05
N GLY A 339 -35.23 9.65 -1.11
CA GLY A 339 -34.75 8.97 0.07
C GLY A 339 -33.59 8.00 -0.17
N HIS A 340 -32.99 8.00 -1.35
CA HIS A 340 -31.85 7.17 -1.71
C HIS A 340 -30.62 8.02 -2.03
N ARG A 341 -29.46 7.52 -1.59
CA ARG A 341 -28.17 8.02 -2.03
C ARG A 341 -27.85 7.48 -3.42
N ILE A 342 -27.49 8.37 -4.33
CA ILE A 342 -27.09 8.01 -5.68
C ILE A 342 -25.57 8.12 -5.79
N VAL A 343 -24.94 7.09 -6.37
CA VAL A 343 -23.50 7.05 -6.67
C VAL A 343 -23.34 6.60 -8.12
N GLY A 344 -22.49 7.26 -8.86
CA GLY A 344 -22.16 6.91 -10.25
C GLY A 344 -20.76 6.32 -10.36
N VAL A 345 -20.60 5.40 -11.27
CA VAL A 345 -19.35 4.74 -11.64
C VAL A 345 -19.18 4.82 -13.15
N LEU A 346 -18.03 5.33 -13.59
CA LEU A 346 -17.61 5.30 -14.98
C LEU A 346 -16.61 4.18 -15.19
N THR A 347 -16.80 3.36 -16.23
CA THR A 347 -15.89 2.27 -16.57
C THR A 347 -15.88 2.01 -18.06
N ASN A 348 -14.73 1.60 -18.62
CA ASN A 348 -14.62 1.13 -20.01
C ASN A 348 -14.64 -0.41 -20.10
N THR A 349 -14.96 -1.13 -19.02
CA THR A 349 -15.14 -2.57 -19.04
C THR A 349 -16.41 -2.92 -19.84
N ALA A 350 -16.22 -3.55 -20.98
CA ALA A 350 -17.32 -3.82 -21.92
C ALA A 350 -18.29 -4.91 -21.42
N THR A 351 -17.81 -5.88 -20.67
CA THR A 351 -18.54 -7.08 -20.23
C THR A 351 -18.69 -7.13 -18.71
N GLY A 352 -19.58 -8.00 -18.23
CA GLY A 352 -19.85 -8.21 -16.81
C GLY A 352 -21.23 -7.72 -16.40
N GLN A 353 -21.77 -8.33 -15.35
CA GLN A 353 -23.05 -7.91 -14.79
C GLN A 353 -22.90 -6.60 -14.01
N LEU A 354 -23.91 -5.75 -14.04
CA LEU A 354 -23.87 -4.45 -13.35
C LEU A 354 -23.55 -4.56 -11.84
N PRO A 355 -24.16 -5.52 -11.10
CA PRO A 355 -23.84 -5.69 -9.68
C PRO A 355 -22.39 -6.08 -9.41
N ASP A 356 -21.76 -6.86 -10.31
CA ASP A 356 -20.35 -7.25 -10.18
C ASP A 356 -19.41 -6.06 -10.44
N LEU A 357 -19.70 -5.28 -11.49
CA LEU A 357 -18.91 -4.08 -11.82
C LEU A 357 -19.01 -3.02 -10.72
N GLU A 358 -20.19 -2.83 -10.13
CA GLU A 358 -20.39 -1.94 -9.01
C GLU A 358 -19.68 -2.44 -7.74
N LEU A 359 -19.80 -3.73 -7.41
CA LEU A 359 -19.11 -4.33 -6.28
C LEU A 359 -17.58 -4.22 -6.46
N ARG A 360 -17.08 -4.45 -7.67
CA ARG A 360 -15.67 -4.28 -8.01
C ARG A 360 -15.20 -2.84 -7.74
N HIS A 361 -15.97 -1.84 -8.22
CA HIS A 361 -15.68 -0.44 -7.95
C HIS A 361 -15.66 -0.13 -6.45
N ARG A 362 -16.65 -0.61 -5.72
CA ARG A 362 -16.75 -0.35 -4.27
C ARG A 362 -15.58 -0.97 -3.47
N ARG A 363 -14.95 -2.02 -3.99
CA ARG A 363 -13.74 -2.61 -3.41
C ARG A 363 -12.52 -1.68 -3.47
N HIS A 364 -12.55 -0.64 -4.29
CA HIS A 364 -11.56 0.45 -4.26
C HIS A 364 -11.40 1.06 -2.85
N ALA A 365 -12.45 1.08 -2.02
CA ALA A 365 -12.36 1.55 -0.63
C ALA A 365 -11.26 0.86 0.21
N ARG A 366 -10.71 -0.28 -0.24
CA ARG A 366 -9.57 -0.93 0.40
C ARG A 366 -8.30 -0.09 0.35
N VAL A 367 -8.17 0.83 -0.60
CA VAL A 367 -7.02 1.75 -0.66
C VAL A 367 -6.91 2.61 0.60
N GLU A 368 -8.05 2.97 1.21
CA GLU A 368 -8.07 3.71 2.48
C GLU A 368 -7.38 2.91 3.60
N ASP A 369 -7.56 1.57 3.63
CA ASP A 369 -6.88 0.69 4.57
C ASP A 369 -5.36 0.63 4.28
N ARG A 370 -4.97 0.62 3.00
CA ARG A 370 -3.55 0.64 2.59
C ARG A 370 -2.89 1.95 3.01
N ILE A 371 -3.57 3.08 2.80
CA ILE A 371 -3.13 4.40 3.25
C ILE A 371 -3.04 4.47 4.78
N ARG A 372 -4.03 3.94 5.50
CA ARG A 372 -3.98 3.85 6.96
C ARG A 372 -2.77 3.04 7.42
N ASN A 373 -2.49 1.90 6.77
CA ASN A 373 -1.33 1.08 7.06
C ASN A 373 -0.01 1.79 6.78
N ALA A 374 0.08 2.55 5.69
CA ALA A 374 1.25 3.38 5.39
C ALA A 374 1.45 4.49 6.45
N LYS A 375 0.35 5.15 6.88
CA LYS A 375 0.39 6.11 8.00
C LYS A 375 0.86 5.47 9.30
N ASP A 376 0.49 4.23 9.54
CA ASP A 376 0.96 3.45 10.68
C ASP A 376 2.39 2.90 10.49
N THR A 377 2.97 3.11 9.30
CA THR A 377 4.33 2.70 8.92
C THR A 377 5.14 3.92 8.48
N GLY A 378 5.20 4.94 9.33
CA GLY A 378 6.05 6.11 9.19
C GLY A 378 5.48 7.27 8.36
N MET A 379 4.42 7.10 7.53
CA MET A 379 3.92 8.16 6.65
C MET A 379 3.21 9.31 7.39
N ARG A 380 2.91 9.18 8.69
CA ARG A 380 2.39 10.31 9.49
C ARG A 380 3.40 11.42 9.68
N ASN A 381 4.68 11.10 9.57
CA ASN A 381 5.78 12.03 9.70
C ASN A 381 6.63 12.06 8.43
N LEU A 382 6.78 13.25 7.86
CA LEU A 382 7.76 13.54 6.83
C LEU A 382 8.85 14.38 7.49
N PRO A 383 9.97 13.77 7.97
CA PRO A 383 10.80 14.36 9.02
C PRO A 383 11.70 15.49 8.54
N PHE A 384 11.95 15.62 7.25
CA PHE A 384 12.89 16.57 6.71
C PHE A 384 12.25 17.95 6.44
N HIS A 385 13.07 19.00 6.40
CA HIS A 385 12.62 20.32 5.94
C HIS A 385 12.52 20.36 4.41
N ASP A 386 13.48 19.78 3.73
CA ASP A 386 13.59 19.76 2.27
C ASP A 386 12.57 18.80 1.63
N LEU A 387 11.94 19.23 0.53
CA LEU A 387 10.92 18.44 -0.18
C LEU A 387 11.50 17.17 -0.79
N ASN A 388 12.68 17.24 -1.43
CA ASN A 388 13.27 16.10 -2.11
C ASN A 388 13.72 15.04 -1.11
N GLN A 389 14.21 15.45 0.07
CA GLN A 389 14.51 14.50 1.15
C GLN A 389 13.24 13.80 1.65
N ASN A 390 12.10 14.50 1.72
CA ASN A 390 10.82 13.90 2.05
C ASN A 390 10.27 12.98 0.92
N ARG A 391 10.58 13.26 -0.35
CA ARG A 391 10.29 12.35 -1.48
C ARG A 391 11.08 11.04 -1.33
N ILE A 392 12.36 11.12 -1.01
CA ILE A 392 13.19 9.92 -0.70
C ILE A 392 12.62 9.18 0.53
N TRP A 393 12.20 9.91 1.56
CA TRP A 393 11.61 9.29 2.75
C TRP A 393 10.30 8.55 2.43
N LEU A 394 9.46 9.11 1.57
CA LEU A 394 8.23 8.45 1.12
C LEU A 394 8.53 7.16 0.35
N ALA A 395 9.58 7.13 -0.46
CA ALA A 395 10.04 5.90 -1.12
C ALA A 395 10.56 4.85 -0.13
N ILE A 396 11.24 5.27 0.96
CA ILE A 396 11.67 4.38 2.05
C ILE A 396 10.46 3.79 2.78
N ILE A 397 9.41 4.58 3.02
CA ILE A 397 8.15 4.11 3.60
C ILE A 397 7.48 3.07 2.67
N ALA A 398 7.50 3.29 1.36
CA ALA A 398 7.00 2.33 0.38
C ALA A 398 7.77 1.00 0.45
N LEU A 399 9.10 1.03 0.49
CA LEU A 399 9.91 -0.17 0.70
C LEU A 399 9.63 -0.86 2.03
N ALA A 400 9.37 -0.11 3.10
CA ALA A 400 8.99 -0.68 4.39
C ALA A 400 7.65 -1.43 4.32
N ALA A 401 6.67 -0.86 3.61
CA ALA A 401 5.38 -1.50 3.37
C ALA A 401 5.51 -2.75 2.47
N ASP A 402 6.35 -2.69 1.43
CA ASP A 402 6.67 -3.84 0.59
C ASP A 402 7.30 -4.97 1.42
N LEU A 403 8.29 -4.68 2.26
CA LEU A 403 8.93 -5.68 3.12
C LEU A 403 7.93 -6.35 4.08
N LEU A 404 6.98 -5.59 4.65
CA LEU A 404 5.91 -6.15 5.46
C LEU A 404 5.00 -7.07 4.63
N ALA A 405 4.53 -6.60 3.47
CA ALA A 405 3.66 -7.35 2.59
C ALA A 405 4.32 -8.62 2.05
N TRP A 406 5.58 -8.53 1.61
CA TRP A 406 6.33 -9.68 1.09
C TRP A 406 6.64 -10.70 2.18
N THR A 407 7.01 -10.26 3.40
CA THR A 407 7.16 -11.16 4.54
C THR A 407 5.86 -11.92 4.83
N GLN A 408 4.72 -11.23 4.77
CA GLN A 408 3.41 -11.86 4.97
C GLN A 408 3.08 -12.87 3.87
N ARG A 409 3.28 -12.50 2.60
CA ARG A 409 2.95 -13.36 1.45
C ARG A 409 3.85 -14.59 1.32
N LEU A 410 5.14 -14.44 1.59
CA LEU A 410 6.12 -15.50 1.40
C LEU A 410 6.27 -16.41 2.63
N ALA A 411 6.06 -15.86 3.83
CA ALA A 411 6.47 -16.54 5.04
C ALA A 411 5.34 -16.86 6.04
N LEU A 412 4.31 -15.99 6.11
CA LEU A 412 3.25 -16.12 7.12
C LEU A 412 2.01 -16.81 6.53
N THR A 413 1.22 -17.43 7.38
CA THR A 413 -0.04 -18.12 7.00
C THR A 413 -1.17 -17.80 7.96
N GLY A 414 -2.38 -18.20 7.59
CA GLY A 414 -3.57 -18.02 8.41
C GLY A 414 -3.81 -16.54 8.74
N ALA A 415 -4.10 -16.24 10.00
CA ALA A 415 -4.38 -14.88 10.45
C ALA A 415 -3.16 -13.96 10.35
N ALA A 416 -1.93 -14.47 10.55
CA ALA A 416 -0.72 -13.68 10.54
C ALA A 416 -0.39 -13.09 9.15
N ALA A 417 -0.79 -13.79 8.07
CA ALA A 417 -0.65 -13.29 6.70
C ALA A 417 -1.51 -12.04 6.40
N ARG A 418 -2.43 -11.68 7.32
CA ARG A 418 -3.38 -10.56 7.15
C ARG A 418 -3.28 -9.52 8.27
N TYR A 419 -2.25 -9.60 9.12
CA TYR A 419 -2.11 -8.63 10.21
C TYR A 419 -1.79 -7.24 9.65
N GLU A 420 -2.50 -6.24 10.16
CA GLU A 420 -2.10 -4.84 9.97
C GLU A 420 -0.71 -4.59 10.59
N PRO A 421 0.04 -3.58 10.12
CA PRO A 421 1.41 -3.32 10.57
C PRO A 421 1.58 -3.26 12.10
N LYS A 422 0.65 -2.62 12.81
CA LYS A 422 0.69 -2.56 14.29
C LYS A 422 0.59 -3.92 14.94
N ARG A 423 -0.31 -4.77 14.43
CA ARG A 423 -0.49 -6.13 14.95
C ARG A 423 0.67 -7.03 14.59
N LEU A 424 1.22 -6.86 13.37
CA LEU A 424 2.39 -7.59 12.91
C LEU A 424 3.62 -7.25 13.79
N ARG A 425 3.85 -5.96 14.06
CA ARG A 425 4.90 -5.51 14.98
C ARG A 425 4.73 -6.10 16.37
N LEU A 426 3.53 -5.99 16.95
CA LEU A 426 3.26 -6.45 18.31
C LEU A 426 3.46 -7.98 18.47
N ARG A 427 3.06 -8.77 17.48
CA ARG A 427 2.97 -10.22 17.63
C ARG A 427 4.17 -10.97 17.06
N ILE A 428 4.70 -10.48 15.94
CA ILE A 428 5.72 -11.17 15.15
C ILE A 428 7.06 -10.46 15.26
N LEU A 429 7.12 -9.15 14.99
CA LEU A 429 8.40 -8.45 14.84
C LEU A 429 9.02 -8.02 16.16
N GLY A 430 8.21 -7.60 17.14
CA GLY A 430 8.66 -7.08 18.44
C GLY A 430 8.95 -8.15 19.50
N VAL A 431 9.14 -9.41 19.11
CA VAL A 431 9.54 -10.45 20.05
C VAL A 431 10.98 -10.25 20.51
N ALA A 432 11.22 -10.41 21.80
CA ALA A 432 12.58 -10.44 22.34
C ALA A 432 13.30 -11.74 21.98
N GLY A 433 14.62 -11.68 21.81
CA GLY A 433 15.42 -12.84 21.52
C GLY A 433 16.81 -12.77 22.15
N ARG A 434 17.55 -13.85 22.03
CA ARG A 434 18.95 -13.92 22.48
C ARG A 434 19.81 -14.57 21.40
N LEU A 435 20.92 -13.90 21.05
CA LEU A 435 21.92 -14.47 20.17
C LEU A 435 22.83 -15.41 20.94
N VAL A 436 22.97 -16.61 20.44
CA VAL A 436 23.88 -17.64 20.99
C VAL A 436 24.85 -18.05 19.89
N ARG A 437 26.14 -17.89 20.16
CA ARG A 437 27.21 -18.38 19.27
C ARG A 437 27.62 -19.78 19.71
N THR A 438 27.55 -20.70 18.78
CA THR A 438 28.22 -22.02 18.88
C THR A 438 29.44 -21.97 17.96
N ALA A 439 30.34 -22.94 18.03
CA ALA A 439 31.63 -22.94 17.33
C ALA A 439 31.51 -22.58 15.83
N ARG A 440 30.39 -22.90 15.16
CA ARG A 440 30.19 -22.70 13.70
C ARG A 440 28.91 -21.97 13.33
N ARG A 441 28.04 -21.61 14.29
CA ARG A 441 26.72 -21.01 13.98
C ARG A 441 26.34 -19.94 15.00
N THR A 442 25.74 -18.87 14.51
CA THR A 442 25.00 -17.92 15.34
C THR A 442 23.53 -18.30 15.29
N VAL A 443 22.92 -18.50 16.43
CA VAL A 443 21.51 -18.90 16.58
C VAL A 443 20.77 -17.80 17.31
N LEU A 444 19.70 -17.30 16.73
CA LEU A 444 18.77 -16.38 17.37
C LEU A 444 17.68 -17.22 18.07
N LYS A 445 17.71 -17.24 19.40
CA LYS A 445 16.72 -17.93 20.23
C LYS A 445 15.63 -16.95 20.63
N ILE A 446 14.37 -17.35 20.40
CA ILE A 446 13.18 -16.64 20.89
C ILE A 446 12.51 -17.50 21.97
N PRO A 447 11.78 -16.90 22.94
CA PRO A 447 11.07 -17.66 23.95
C PRO A 447 10.02 -18.59 23.34
N ASP A 448 10.04 -19.86 23.75
CA ASP A 448 9.01 -20.84 23.36
C ASP A 448 7.63 -20.52 23.94
N THR A 449 7.60 -19.80 25.06
CA THR A 449 6.39 -19.27 25.70
C THR A 449 5.76 -18.12 24.94
N TRP A 450 6.45 -17.54 23.91
CA TRP A 450 5.85 -16.50 23.08
C TRP A 450 4.73 -17.10 22.21
N PRO A 451 3.50 -16.56 22.27
CA PRO A 451 2.34 -17.20 21.61
C PRO A 451 2.50 -17.45 20.12
N TRP A 452 3.37 -16.66 19.44
CA TRP A 452 3.62 -16.75 17.98
C TRP A 452 5.03 -17.26 17.65
N SER A 453 5.70 -17.95 18.58
CA SER A 453 7.06 -18.48 18.37
C SER A 453 7.14 -19.45 17.19
N ARG A 454 6.11 -20.31 17.04
CA ARG A 454 6.00 -21.26 15.95
C ARG A 454 5.85 -20.58 14.59
N GLU A 455 5.01 -19.54 14.51
CA GLU A 455 4.82 -18.75 13.29
C GLU A 455 6.14 -18.10 12.86
N ILE A 456 6.90 -17.52 13.80
CA ILE A 456 8.17 -16.87 13.52
C ILE A 456 9.22 -17.88 13.03
N THR A 457 9.37 -19.02 13.69
CA THR A 457 10.35 -20.04 13.32
C THR A 457 10.00 -20.69 11.97
N THR A 458 8.71 -20.96 11.72
CA THR A 458 8.23 -21.47 10.43
C THR A 458 8.45 -20.47 9.32
N ALA A 459 8.19 -19.17 9.57
CA ALA A 459 8.42 -18.09 8.61
C ALA A 459 9.91 -18.00 8.22
N HIS A 460 10.82 -18.09 9.18
CA HIS A 460 12.26 -18.16 8.90
C HIS A 460 12.64 -19.35 8.02
N ALA A 461 12.10 -20.55 8.33
CA ALA A 461 12.37 -21.74 7.53
C ALA A 461 11.89 -21.58 6.08
N ARG A 462 10.71 -20.97 5.88
CA ARG A 462 10.17 -20.72 4.54
C ARG A 462 11.04 -19.74 3.75
N LEU A 463 11.43 -18.60 4.35
CA LEU A 463 12.30 -17.64 3.66
C LEU A 463 13.69 -18.22 3.36
N ALA A 464 14.24 -19.05 4.25
CA ALA A 464 15.50 -19.74 4.02
C ALA A 464 15.42 -20.71 2.82
N ALA A 465 14.27 -21.36 2.63
CA ALA A 465 14.05 -22.28 1.50
C ALA A 465 13.95 -21.55 0.14
N LEU A 466 13.63 -20.24 0.13
CA LEU A 466 13.59 -19.40 -1.07
C LEU A 466 14.94 -18.80 -1.43
N THR A 467 15.89 -18.84 -0.51
CA THR A 467 17.24 -18.29 -0.75
C THR A 467 18.11 -19.37 -1.36
N PRO A 468 18.67 -19.18 -2.59
CA PRO A 468 19.52 -20.16 -3.25
C PRO A 468 20.84 -20.41 -2.52
#